data_83e67a70ce51917d113e74ae7d11dc3d
#
_entry.id   83e67a70ce51917d113e74ae7d11dc3d
#
_cell.length_a   1.000
_cell.length_b   1.000
_cell.length_c   1.000
_cell.angle_alpha   90.00
_cell.angle_beta   90.00
_cell.angle_gamma   90.00
#
_symmetry.space_group_name_H-M   'P 1'
#
loop_
_entity.id
_entity.type
_entity.pdbx_description
1 polymer ?
#
loop_
_entity_poly.entity_id
_entity_poly.type
_entity_poly.pdbx_seq_one_letter_code
_entity_poly.pdbx_strand_id
1 'polypeptide(L)'
;MKVSRARLTAGLVALAFVIGAPAQALEFKPYARGSFAELRQAHAGRPLVVHFWSVTCAPCLAELSDWARLASEKKGIDIVFVNVDGEHDRVKAGARLEKAGLAGAVHYGFADDFLDRLFFEVDPTWRGELPFTAMIDSSGKLVAVAGLLDDPAIEGWFKSR
;
A
#
# COMPACT_ATOMS: atom_id res chain seq x y z
N MET A 1 -77.70 18.09 20.16
CA MET A 1 -76.85 17.88 18.99
C MET A 1 -75.42 18.16 19.40
N LYS A 2 -74.56 17.10 19.59
CA LYS A 2 -73.12 17.24 19.93
C LYS A 2 -72.28 16.95 18.66
N VAL A 3 -71.59 17.93 18.19
CA VAL A 3 -70.68 17.81 17.03
C VAL A 3 -69.32 17.42 17.55
N SER A 4 -68.90 16.17 17.23
CA SER A 4 -67.60 15.63 17.60
C SER A 4 -66.55 16.14 16.54
N ARG A 5 -65.52 16.88 17.01
CA ARG A 5 -64.41 17.32 16.18
C ARG A 5 -63.32 16.21 16.21
N ALA A 6 -63.17 15.49 15.08
CA ALA A 6 -62.10 14.60 14.85
C ALA A 6 -60.79 15.42 14.56
N ARG A 7 -59.77 15.18 15.40
CA ARG A 7 -58.42 15.74 15.18
C ARG A 7 -57.64 14.78 14.30
N LEU A 8 -57.35 15.22 13.06
CA LEU A 8 -56.37 14.54 12.19
C LEU A 8 -54.97 14.92 12.68
N THR A 9 -54.23 13.96 13.19
CA THR A 9 -52.79 14.08 13.45
C THR A 9 -52.05 13.66 12.19
N ALA A 10 -51.53 14.61 11.45
CA ALA A 10 -50.62 14.34 10.32
C ALA A 10 -49.25 13.94 10.85
N GLY A 11 -48.91 12.67 10.74
CA GLY A 11 -47.56 12.16 11.05
C GLY A 11 -46.56 12.56 9.98
N LEU A 12 -45.59 13.40 10.34
CA LEU A 12 -44.46 13.77 9.49
C LEU A 12 -43.47 12.61 9.50
N VAL A 13 -43.41 11.83 8.41
CA VAL A 13 -42.35 10.82 8.21
C VAL A 13 -41.08 11.56 7.72
N ALA A 14 -40.13 11.77 8.61
CA ALA A 14 -38.80 12.29 8.24
C ALA A 14 -38.02 11.20 7.53
N LEU A 15 -37.88 11.34 6.23
CA LEU A 15 -37.00 10.50 5.40
C LEU A 15 -35.54 10.90 5.65
N ALA A 16 -34.83 10.15 6.50
CA ALA A 16 -33.40 10.36 6.75
C ALA A 16 -32.61 9.94 5.50
N PHE A 17 -32.14 10.91 4.73
CA PHE A 17 -31.15 10.69 3.67
C PHE A 17 -29.81 10.36 4.32
N VAL A 18 -29.43 9.07 4.31
CA VAL A 18 -28.07 8.65 4.64
C VAL A 18 -27.18 9.06 3.47
N ILE A 19 -26.53 10.22 3.61
CA ILE A 19 -25.50 10.66 2.67
C ILE A 19 -24.29 9.77 2.94
N GLY A 20 -24.11 8.71 2.14
CA GLY A 20 -22.90 7.90 2.16
C GLY A 20 -21.71 8.80 1.82
N ALA A 21 -20.71 8.89 2.72
CA ALA A 21 -19.46 9.57 2.41
C ALA A 21 -18.83 8.90 1.17
N PRO A 22 -18.33 9.67 0.19
CA PRO A 22 -17.63 9.09 -0.95
C PRO A 22 -16.45 8.28 -0.43
N ALA A 23 -16.29 7.04 -0.88
CA ALA A 23 -15.11 6.25 -0.62
C ALA A 23 -13.91 7.04 -1.17
N GLN A 24 -13.02 7.49 -0.29
CA GLN A 24 -11.81 8.18 -0.72
C GLN A 24 -10.92 7.16 -1.41
N ALA A 25 -10.50 7.48 -2.65
CA ALA A 25 -9.53 6.67 -3.36
C ALA A 25 -8.22 6.59 -2.53
N LEU A 26 -7.59 5.42 -2.51
CA LEU A 26 -6.34 5.20 -1.78
C LEU A 26 -5.27 6.18 -2.27
N GLU A 27 -4.65 6.91 -1.33
CA GLU A 27 -3.63 7.89 -1.64
C GLU A 27 -2.28 7.22 -1.92
N PHE A 28 -1.65 7.59 -3.04
CA PHE A 28 -0.29 7.21 -3.38
C PHE A 28 0.60 8.44 -3.33
N LYS A 29 1.64 8.39 -2.48
CA LYS A 29 2.70 9.39 -2.49
C LYS A 29 3.54 9.25 -3.76
N PRO A 30 4.05 10.33 -4.35
CA PRO A 30 4.92 10.23 -5.51
C PRO A 30 6.24 9.53 -5.16
N TYR A 31 6.64 8.56 -5.97
CA TYR A 31 7.97 7.93 -5.92
C TYR A 31 8.74 8.35 -7.17
N ALA A 32 9.73 9.19 -6.97
CA ALA A 32 10.56 9.76 -8.02
C ALA A 32 12.04 9.64 -7.66
N ARG A 33 12.90 10.23 -8.45
CA ARG A 33 14.35 10.28 -8.20
C ARG A 33 14.65 10.79 -6.79
N GLY A 34 15.50 10.04 -6.07
CA GLY A 34 15.86 10.34 -4.67
C GLY A 34 14.91 9.78 -3.62
N SER A 35 13.69 9.35 -3.99
CA SER A 35 12.69 8.85 -3.03
C SER A 35 13.18 7.66 -2.20
N PHE A 36 13.99 6.77 -2.78
CA PHE A 36 14.57 5.66 -2.01
C PHE A 36 15.51 6.13 -0.90
N ALA A 37 16.38 7.11 -1.21
CA ALA A 37 17.27 7.69 -0.21
C ALA A 37 16.50 8.43 0.88
N GLU A 38 15.45 9.18 0.53
CA GLU A 38 14.56 9.86 1.46
C GLU A 38 13.85 8.87 2.39
N LEU A 39 13.31 7.77 1.85
CA LEU A 39 12.70 6.69 2.64
C LEU A 39 13.70 6.11 3.65
N ARG A 40 14.91 5.78 3.22
CA ARG A 40 15.96 5.27 4.10
C ARG A 40 16.31 6.26 5.22
N GLN A 41 16.38 7.55 4.89
CA GLN A 41 16.68 8.59 5.87
C GLN A 41 15.53 8.79 6.87
N ALA A 42 14.29 8.81 6.41
CA ALA A 42 13.10 8.96 7.26
C ALA A 42 12.91 7.80 8.24
N HIS A 43 13.44 6.62 7.90
CA HIS A 43 13.38 5.42 8.73
C HIS A 43 14.72 5.05 9.38
N ALA A 44 15.70 5.95 9.41
CA ALA A 44 17.01 5.67 10.00
C ALA A 44 16.90 5.18 11.46
N GLY A 45 17.63 4.12 11.79
CA GLY A 45 17.59 3.47 13.11
C GLY A 45 16.42 2.49 13.32
N ARG A 46 15.54 2.34 12.35
CA ARG A 46 14.39 1.38 12.36
C ARG A 46 14.44 0.47 11.15
N PRO A 47 14.05 -0.81 11.28
CA PRO A 47 13.94 -1.69 10.13
C PRO A 47 12.87 -1.19 9.16
N LEU A 48 13.20 -1.14 7.87
CA LEU A 48 12.32 -0.73 6.78
C LEU A 48 12.29 -1.80 5.69
N VAL A 49 11.11 -2.12 5.22
CA VAL A 49 10.90 -2.94 4.02
C VAL A 49 10.21 -2.08 2.97
N VAL A 50 10.75 -2.05 1.75
CA VAL A 50 10.15 -1.41 0.59
C VAL A 50 9.84 -2.50 -0.43
N HIS A 51 8.54 -2.77 -0.63
CA HIS A 51 8.06 -3.81 -1.54
C HIS A 51 7.55 -3.18 -2.84
N PHE A 52 8.18 -3.54 -3.96
CA PHE A 52 7.85 -3.05 -5.30
C PHE A 52 6.98 -4.08 -6.04
N TRP A 53 5.87 -3.61 -6.59
CA TRP A 53 4.84 -4.45 -7.22
C TRP A 53 4.12 -3.73 -8.35
N SER A 54 3.39 -4.49 -9.19
CA SER A 54 2.59 -3.97 -10.30
C SER A 54 1.23 -4.65 -10.39
N VAL A 55 0.24 -3.93 -10.93
CA VAL A 55 -1.10 -4.50 -11.23
C VAL A 55 -1.08 -5.52 -12.37
N THR A 56 0.01 -5.59 -13.13
CA THR A 56 0.22 -6.56 -14.21
C THR A 56 1.10 -7.73 -13.79
N CYS A 57 1.70 -7.67 -12.59
CA CYS A 57 2.53 -8.74 -12.04
C CYS A 57 1.65 -9.78 -11.32
N ALA A 58 1.35 -10.90 -11.98
CA ALA A 58 0.51 -11.94 -11.41
C ALA A 58 1.04 -12.52 -10.08
N PRO A 59 2.33 -12.85 -9.92
CA PRO A 59 2.88 -13.30 -8.64
C PRO A 59 2.77 -12.23 -7.55
N CYS A 60 2.99 -10.94 -7.87
CA CYS A 60 2.81 -9.86 -6.91
C CYS A 60 1.37 -9.83 -6.36
N LEU A 61 0.38 -9.93 -7.25
CA LEU A 61 -1.03 -9.91 -6.86
C LEU A 61 -1.42 -11.11 -5.99
N ALA A 62 -0.80 -12.26 -6.20
CA ALA A 62 -1.08 -13.48 -5.45
C ALA A 62 -0.65 -13.35 -3.98
N GLU A 63 0.43 -12.63 -3.68
CA GLU A 63 0.99 -12.52 -2.32
C GLU A 63 0.57 -11.26 -1.54
N LEU A 64 -0.22 -10.33 -2.12
CA LEU A 64 -0.61 -9.09 -1.44
C LEU A 64 -1.31 -9.34 -0.09
N SER A 65 -2.15 -10.37 0.02
CA SER A 65 -2.81 -10.72 1.29
C SER A 65 -1.85 -11.29 2.33
N ASP A 66 -0.79 -11.99 1.91
CA ASP A 66 0.26 -12.46 2.81
C ASP A 66 1.10 -11.28 3.31
N TRP A 67 1.39 -10.30 2.46
CA TRP A 67 1.98 -9.04 2.86
C TRP A 67 1.14 -8.28 3.88
N ALA A 68 -0.21 -8.25 3.72
CA ALA A 68 -1.11 -7.63 4.68
C ALA A 68 -1.04 -8.32 6.05
N ARG A 69 -1.04 -9.65 6.06
CA ARG A 69 -0.89 -10.44 7.28
C ARG A 69 0.46 -10.14 7.95
N LEU A 70 1.56 -10.20 7.19
CA LEU A 70 2.90 -9.93 7.70
C LEU A 70 3.02 -8.51 8.28
N ALA A 71 2.49 -7.49 7.59
CA ALA A 71 2.47 -6.10 8.08
C ALA A 71 1.71 -5.94 9.38
N SER A 72 0.65 -6.74 9.60
CA SER A 72 -0.12 -6.72 10.85
C SER A 72 0.61 -7.41 12.02
N GLU A 73 1.38 -8.46 11.73
CA GLU A 73 2.08 -9.29 12.73
C GLU A 73 3.43 -8.69 13.15
N LYS A 74 4.19 -8.12 12.21
CA LYS A 74 5.56 -7.63 12.44
C LYS A 74 5.61 -6.21 12.97
N LYS A 75 5.32 -6.07 14.28
CA LYS A 75 5.44 -4.78 14.97
C LYS A 75 6.92 -4.34 15.04
N GLY A 76 7.17 -3.06 14.77
CA GLY A 76 8.52 -2.47 14.81
C GLY A 76 9.29 -2.58 13.50
N ILE A 77 8.69 -3.12 12.44
CA ILE A 77 9.20 -3.06 11.07
C ILE A 77 8.25 -2.16 10.27
N ASP A 78 8.79 -1.11 9.68
CA ASP A 78 8.02 -0.26 8.77
C ASP A 78 7.97 -0.93 7.38
N ILE A 79 6.77 -1.13 6.83
CA ILE A 79 6.58 -1.73 5.50
C ILE A 79 5.91 -0.72 4.59
N VAL A 80 6.55 -0.42 3.48
CA VAL A 80 6.11 0.53 2.45
C VAL A 80 5.89 -0.21 1.14
N PHE A 81 4.77 0.06 0.48
CA PHE A 81 4.43 -0.53 -0.81
C PHE A 81 4.62 0.49 -1.93
N VAL A 82 5.39 0.13 -2.93
CA VAL A 82 5.66 0.98 -4.10
C VAL A 82 5.09 0.33 -5.34
N ASN A 83 4.05 0.93 -5.90
CA ASN A 83 3.49 0.51 -7.18
C ASN A 83 4.33 1.11 -8.31
N VAL A 84 4.86 0.28 -9.19
CA VAL A 84 5.73 0.71 -10.30
C VAL A 84 4.97 1.10 -11.57
N ASP A 85 3.64 0.92 -11.58
CA ASP A 85 2.81 1.33 -12.70
C ASP A 85 2.68 2.86 -12.76
N GLY A 86 2.36 3.37 -13.93
CA GLY A 86 2.08 4.80 -14.13
C GLY A 86 0.79 5.28 -13.44
N GLU A 87 0.56 6.58 -13.46
CA GLU A 87 -0.58 7.22 -12.80
C GLU A 87 -1.94 6.68 -13.28
N HIS A 88 -2.04 6.28 -14.55
CA HIS A 88 -3.27 5.73 -15.14
C HIS A 88 -3.76 4.44 -14.47
N ASP A 89 -2.89 3.66 -13.83
CA ASP A 89 -3.26 2.44 -13.11
C ASP A 89 -3.51 2.64 -11.60
N ARG A 90 -3.41 3.87 -11.07
CA ARG A 90 -3.57 4.18 -9.63
C ARG A 90 -4.89 3.68 -9.04
N VAL A 91 -5.99 3.90 -9.74
CA VAL A 91 -7.33 3.45 -9.28
C VAL A 91 -7.37 1.93 -9.17
N LYS A 92 -6.82 1.23 -10.17
CA LYS A 92 -6.74 -0.23 -10.18
C LYS A 92 -5.81 -0.76 -9.09
N ALA A 93 -4.66 -0.10 -8.89
CA ALA A 93 -3.71 -0.43 -7.82
C ALA A 93 -4.36 -0.26 -6.44
N GLY A 94 -5.05 0.85 -6.20
CA GLY A 94 -5.78 1.10 -4.96
C GLY A 94 -6.80 0.01 -4.65
N ALA A 95 -7.63 -0.36 -5.63
CA ALA A 95 -8.62 -1.42 -5.47
C ALA A 95 -7.98 -2.80 -5.14
N ARG A 96 -6.79 -3.11 -5.66
CA ARG A 96 -6.05 -4.34 -5.32
C ARG A 96 -5.54 -4.33 -3.88
N LEU A 97 -5.00 -3.21 -3.44
CA LEU A 97 -4.50 -3.03 -2.07
C LEU A 97 -5.64 -3.06 -1.03
N GLU A 98 -6.74 -2.39 -1.30
CA GLU A 98 -7.95 -2.43 -0.46
C GLU A 98 -8.48 -3.86 -0.31
N LYS A 99 -8.63 -4.58 -1.44
CA LYS A 99 -9.06 -5.98 -1.43
C LYS A 99 -8.13 -6.89 -0.65
N ALA A 100 -6.84 -6.61 -0.66
CA ALA A 100 -5.83 -7.38 0.08
C ALA A 100 -5.74 -7.03 1.58
N GLY A 101 -6.45 -5.99 2.05
CA GLY A 101 -6.37 -5.53 3.44
C GLY A 101 -5.23 -4.57 3.72
N LEU A 102 -4.65 -3.95 2.69
CA LEU A 102 -3.51 -3.02 2.78
C LEU A 102 -3.91 -1.54 2.75
N ALA A 103 -5.20 -1.19 2.80
CA ALA A 103 -5.67 0.19 2.73
C ALA A 103 -5.01 1.14 3.76
N GLY A 104 -4.66 0.64 4.94
CA GLY A 104 -4.01 1.41 6.00
C GLY A 104 -2.48 1.47 5.94
N ALA A 105 -1.85 0.84 4.95
CA ALA A 105 -0.40 0.87 4.77
C ALA A 105 0.06 2.16 4.07
N VAL A 106 1.38 2.40 4.05
CA VAL A 106 1.97 3.53 3.32
C VAL A 106 2.23 3.12 1.87
N HIS A 107 1.65 3.87 0.94
CA HIS A 107 1.74 3.60 -0.49
C HIS A 107 2.46 4.71 -1.23
N TYR A 108 3.32 4.28 -2.13
CA TYR A 108 3.95 5.13 -3.13
C TYR A 108 3.62 4.62 -4.53
N GLY A 109 3.72 5.50 -5.51
CA GLY A 109 3.61 5.13 -6.89
C GLY A 109 4.58 5.89 -7.76
N PHE A 110 5.16 5.23 -8.73
CA PHE A 110 6.12 5.83 -9.64
C PHE A 110 5.54 7.09 -10.29
N ALA A 111 6.30 8.18 -10.21
CA ALA A 111 5.98 9.51 -10.71
C ALA A 111 7.14 10.11 -11.54
N ASP A 112 7.95 9.26 -12.13
CA ASP A 112 9.08 9.61 -13.00
C ASP A 112 9.05 8.67 -14.22
N ASP A 113 9.28 9.20 -15.41
CA ASP A 113 9.26 8.44 -16.67
C ASP A 113 10.56 7.64 -16.90
N PHE A 114 11.62 7.92 -16.15
CA PHE A 114 12.89 7.25 -16.31
C PHE A 114 13.05 6.10 -15.31
N LEU A 115 12.33 5.03 -15.53
CA LEU A 115 12.18 3.88 -14.63
C LEU A 115 13.51 3.20 -14.29
N ASP A 116 14.40 3.00 -15.27
CA ASP A 116 15.70 2.35 -15.05
C ASP A 116 16.53 3.05 -13.98
N ARG A 117 16.38 4.37 -13.87
CA ARG A 117 17.05 5.12 -12.82
C ARG A 117 16.45 4.86 -11.46
N LEU A 118 15.13 4.76 -11.35
CA LEU A 118 14.47 4.45 -10.08
C LEU A 118 14.85 3.05 -9.59
N PHE A 119 14.96 2.09 -10.50
CA PHE A 119 15.44 0.75 -10.18
C PHE A 119 16.90 0.77 -9.71
N PHE A 120 17.77 1.45 -10.45
CA PHE A 120 19.20 1.57 -10.13
C PHE A 120 19.45 2.23 -8.76
N GLU A 121 18.62 3.20 -8.35
CA GLU A 121 18.75 3.86 -7.06
C GLU A 121 18.45 2.91 -5.87
N VAL A 122 17.67 1.87 -6.10
CA VAL A 122 17.37 0.83 -5.09
C VAL A 122 18.49 -0.21 -5.06
N ASP A 123 18.79 -0.79 -6.22
CA ASP A 123 19.87 -1.77 -6.42
C ASP A 123 20.44 -1.62 -7.82
N PRO A 124 21.76 -1.41 -7.99
CA PRO A 124 22.38 -1.24 -9.31
C PRO A 124 22.24 -2.45 -10.24
N THR A 125 21.87 -3.62 -9.72
CA THR A 125 21.67 -4.84 -10.50
C THR A 125 20.20 -5.07 -10.90
N TRP A 126 19.25 -4.38 -10.26
CA TRP A 126 17.84 -4.53 -10.56
C TRP A 126 17.47 -3.96 -11.94
N ARG A 127 16.72 -4.72 -12.72
CA ARG A 127 16.29 -4.35 -14.09
C ARG A 127 14.78 -4.28 -14.23
N GLY A 128 14.04 -4.22 -13.10
CA GLY A 128 12.57 -4.14 -13.09
C GLY A 128 11.87 -5.47 -12.89
N GLU A 129 12.59 -6.53 -12.54
CA GLU A 129 11.98 -7.81 -12.16
C GLU A 129 11.09 -7.63 -10.94
N LEU A 130 9.89 -8.21 -10.98
CA LEU A 130 8.88 -8.11 -9.91
C LEU A 130 8.34 -9.50 -9.50
N PRO A 131 7.94 -9.66 -8.22
CA PRO A 131 8.06 -8.69 -7.14
C PRO A 131 9.51 -8.44 -6.75
N PHE A 132 9.81 -7.24 -6.24
CA PHE A 132 11.12 -6.90 -5.74
C PHE A 132 11.01 -6.32 -4.32
N THR A 133 11.87 -6.77 -3.41
CA THR A 133 11.82 -6.34 -2.01
C THR A 133 13.18 -5.85 -1.55
N ALA A 134 13.24 -4.59 -1.11
CA ALA A 134 14.41 -4.00 -0.46
C ALA A 134 14.18 -3.96 1.05
N MET A 135 15.07 -4.59 1.81
CA MET A 135 14.99 -4.71 3.26
C MET A 135 16.20 -4.02 3.89
N ILE A 136 15.94 -3.02 4.71
CA ILE A 136 16.95 -2.21 5.38
C ILE A 136 16.86 -2.46 6.87
N ASP A 137 17.94 -2.88 7.51
CA ASP A 137 17.94 -3.06 8.96
C ASP A 137 18.20 -1.75 9.71
N SER A 138 18.12 -1.79 11.05
CA SER A 138 18.32 -0.61 11.90
C SER A 138 19.74 -0.01 11.81
N SER A 139 20.72 -0.76 11.30
CA SER A 139 22.07 -0.25 11.02
C SER A 139 22.18 0.42 9.65
N GLY A 140 21.13 0.34 8.82
CA GLY A 140 21.10 0.83 7.45
C GLY A 140 21.63 -0.17 6.41
N LYS A 141 21.92 -1.40 6.80
CA LYS A 141 22.36 -2.45 5.86
C LYS A 141 21.19 -2.87 4.98
N LEU A 142 21.39 -2.82 3.67
CA LEU A 142 20.43 -3.22 2.65
C LEU A 142 20.63 -4.68 2.24
N VAL A 143 19.53 -5.41 2.12
CA VAL A 143 19.40 -6.67 1.39
C VAL A 143 18.25 -6.50 0.41
N ALA A 144 18.48 -6.75 -0.86
CA ALA A 144 17.48 -6.62 -1.93
C ALA A 144 17.30 -7.96 -2.66
N VAL A 145 16.06 -8.30 -2.97
CA VAL A 145 15.70 -9.61 -3.54
C VAL A 145 14.62 -9.42 -4.61
N ALA A 146 14.86 -9.95 -5.81
CA ALA A 146 13.82 -10.19 -6.81
C ALA A 146 13.23 -11.58 -6.55
N GLY A 147 12.06 -11.65 -5.93
CA GLY A 147 11.45 -12.93 -5.55
C GLY A 147 10.17 -12.74 -4.74
N LEU A 148 9.46 -13.84 -4.55
CA LEU A 148 8.24 -13.92 -3.73
C LEU A 148 8.55 -13.82 -2.23
N LEU A 149 7.53 -13.61 -1.43
CA LEU A 149 7.63 -13.47 0.03
C LEU A 149 8.22 -14.71 0.71
N ASP A 150 8.06 -15.91 0.12
CA ASP A 150 8.62 -17.18 0.58
C ASP A 150 10.10 -17.41 0.15
N ASP A 151 10.73 -16.42 -0.50
CA ASP A 151 12.17 -16.48 -0.77
C ASP A 151 12.96 -16.61 0.52
N PRO A 152 13.91 -17.57 0.60
CA PRO A 152 14.67 -17.83 1.83
C PRO A 152 15.41 -16.62 2.39
N ALA A 153 15.85 -15.67 1.55
CA ALA A 153 16.51 -14.45 2.01
C ALA A 153 15.52 -13.48 2.66
N ILE A 154 14.30 -13.37 2.11
CA ILE A 154 13.23 -12.55 2.68
C ILE A 154 12.76 -13.16 3.99
N GLU A 155 12.42 -14.45 4.00
CA GLU A 155 12.02 -15.15 5.23
C GLU A 155 13.08 -15.07 6.33
N GLY A 156 14.34 -15.33 5.97
CA GLY A 156 15.48 -15.29 6.91
C GLY A 156 15.65 -13.89 7.52
N TRP A 157 15.45 -12.84 6.73
CA TRP A 157 15.52 -11.47 7.20
C TRP A 157 14.43 -11.17 8.25
N PHE A 158 13.19 -11.58 8.02
CA PHE A 158 12.09 -11.41 8.97
C PHE A 158 12.20 -12.31 10.21
N LYS A 159 12.75 -13.53 10.09
CA LYS A 159 12.97 -14.43 11.22
C LYS A 159 14.04 -13.94 12.20
N SER A 160 14.97 -13.12 11.73
CA SER A 160 16.05 -12.56 12.56
C SER A 160 15.67 -11.31 13.36
N ARG A 161 14.38 -10.87 13.29
CA ARG A 161 13.87 -9.63 13.91
C ARG A 161 12.56 -9.76 14.67
#